data_e739a7ca31ee0ba328bc5ee15fd4a527
#
_entry.id   e739a7ca31ee0ba328bc5ee15fd4a527
#
_cell.length_a   1.000
_cell.length_b   1.000
_cell.length_c   1.000
_cell.angle_alpha   90.00
_cell.angle_beta   90.00
_cell.angle_gamma   90.00
#
_symmetry.space_group_name_H-M   'P 1'
#
loop_
_entity.id
_entity.type
_entity.pdbx_description
1 polymer ?
#
loop_
_entity_poly.entity_id
_entity_poly.type
_entity_poly.pdbx_seq_one_letter_code
_entity_poly.pdbx_strand_id
1 'polypeptide(L)'
;MPKLLNYLFSKGVSTVKLPAPVPPEDWRGIPALTDAECSSGCNDCAAVCPTDAITMIGGGDKPEIAIDLGACIQCGLCFAECPTGTIVENKTFRVAATSREDLVLVNDRARVPEVLAKSNLVPKKTPGPPNIPDSKIFKDSLHARVVSTGCSSCDAEIGASSNPVFDVERFGLHIVASPRHADALFITGPVSKAMQSPLERCYGAMAEPKIVVAIGTCAISGGVHKGGYASANGADAVLPVNVYIPGCPPHPWSIIHGVLVAMGKMEPFKPEIQKKVDSKAIEVKSQ
;
A
#
# COMPACT_ATOMS: atom_id res chain seq x y z
N MET A 1 0.21 37.02 25.97
CA MET A 1 0.14 35.61 26.40
C MET A 1 -1.28 35.06 26.60
N PRO A 2 -2.27 35.74 27.23
CA PRO A 2 -3.61 35.15 27.45
C PRO A 2 -4.35 34.72 26.19
N LYS A 3 -4.22 35.48 25.08
CA LYS A 3 -4.90 35.17 23.80
C LYS A 3 -4.38 33.86 23.14
N LEU A 4 -3.09 33.54 23.24
CA LEU A 4 -2.51 32.33 22.70
C LEU A 4 -2.96 31.09 23.50
N LEU A 5 -2.96 31.20 24.82
CA LEU A 5 -3.45 30.14 25.71
C LEU A 5 -4.93 29.85 25.46
N ASN A 6 -5.79 30.91 25.40
CA ASN A 6 -7.19 30.72 25.08
C ASN A 6 -7.41 30.11 23.70
N TYR A 7 -6.59 30.47 22.71
CA TYR A 7 -6.65 29.86 21.38
C TYR A 7 -6.30 28.37 21.43
N LEU A 8 -5.22 27.99 22.11
CA LEU A 8 -4.81 26.58 22.28
C LEU A 8 -5.87 25.74 23.00
N PHE A 9 -6.46 26.28 24.08
CA PHE A 9 -7.52 25.58 24.83
C PHE A 9 -8.86 25.54 24.08
N SER A 10 -9.14 26.50 23.18
CA SER A 10 -10.39 26.51 22.41
C SER A 10 -10.42 25.56 21.23
N LYS A 11 -9.24 25.09 20.73
CA LYS A 11 -9.16 24.22 19.56
C LYS A 11 -9.45 22.75 19.87
N GLY A 12 -9.43 22.35 21.13
CA GLY A 12 -9.65 20.96 21.52
C GLY A 12 -8.56 20.01 21.03
N VAL A 13 -8.91 18.76 20.86
CA VAL A 13 -8.00 17.70 20.37
C VAL A 13 -8.06 17.68 18.84
N SER A 14 -6.94 18.00 18.16
CA SER A 14 -6.82 17.94 16.71
C SER A 14 -6.51 16.55 16.17
N THR A 15 -6.04 15.65 17.03
CA THR A 15 -5.62 14.30 16.69
C THR A 15 -6.85 13.40 16.50
N VAL A 16 -6.91 12.74 15.36
CA VAL A 16 -8.00 11.80 15.02
C VAL A 16 -7.80 10.46 15.71
N LYS A 17 -8.85 9.94 16.35
CA LYS A 17 -8.80 8.63 17.04
C LYS A 17 -8.85 7.47 16.04
N LEU A 18 -8.24 6.33 16.40
CA LEU A 18 -8.47 5.07 15.69
C LEU A 18 -9.79 4.40 16.14
N PRO A 19 -10.47 3.67 15.24
CA PRO A 19 -10.10 3.39 13.85
C PRO A 19 -10.11 4.66 12.99
N ALA A 20 -9.32 4.65 11.89
CA ALA A 20 -9.21 5.78 10.98
C ALA A 20 -10.60 6.33 10.60
N PRO A 21 -10.75 7.63 10.41
CA PRO A 21 -12.03 8.21 10.01
C PRO A 21 -12.53 7.59 8.71
N VAL A 22 -13.83 7.66 8.51
CA VAL A 22 -14.41 7.34 7.20
C VAL A 22 -13.76 8.27 6.16
N PRO A 23 -13.21 7.74 5.06
CA PRO A 23 -12.64 8.58 4.02
C PRO A 23 -13.67 9.59 3.50
N PRO A 24 -13.26 10.83 3.16
CA PRO A 24 -14.14 11.81 2.54
C PRO A 24 -14.79 11.27 1.24
N GLU A 25 -15.94 11.81 0.86
CA GLU A 25 -16.64 11.36 -0.36
C GLU A 25 -15.81 11.56 -1.63
N ASP A 26 -15.05 12.65 -1.70
CA ASP A 26 -14.19 13.02 -2.81
C ASP A 26 -12.83 12.32 -2.80
N TRP A 27 -12.50 11.58 -1.72
CA TRP A 27 -11.28 10.78 -1.70
C TRP A 27 -11.39 9.55 -2.58
N ARG A 28 -10.46 9.40 -3.49
CA ARG A 28 -10.34 8.21 -4.35
C ARG A 28 -9.85 7.01 -3.56
N GLY A 29 -10.68 5.96 -3.54
CA GLY A 29 -10.37 4.68 -2.92
C GLY A 29 -9.49 3.79 -3.79
N ILE A 30 -9.36 2.55 -3.37
CA ILE A 30 -8.74 1.48 -4.14
C ILE A 30 -9.80 0.75 -4.98
N PRO A 31 -9.44 0.11 -6.12
CA PRO A 31 -10.37 -0.78 -6.80
C PRO A 31 -10.67 -2.01 -5.93
N ALA A 32 -11.89 -2.48 -6.01
CA ALA A 32 -12.34 -3.75 -5.42
C ALA A 32 -13.16 -4.53 -6.44
N LEU A 33 -13.13 -5.86 -6.34
CA LEU A 33 -13.94 -6.75 -7.14
C LEU A 33 -15.28 -7.00 -6.48
N THR A 34 -16.33 -7.09 -7.30
CA THR A 34 -17.67 -7.54 -6.89
C THR A 34 -17.95 -8.94 -7.43
N ASP A 35 -19.09 -9.47 -7.08
CA ASP A 35 -19.65 -10.72 -7.62
C ASP A 35 -20.30 -10.56 -9.01
N ALA A 36 -20.28 -9.34 -9.59
CA ALA A 36 -20.79 -9.10 -10.94
C ALA A 36 -19.84 -9.69 -11.98
N GLU A 37 -20.44 -10.32 -13.02
CA GLU A 37 -19.69 -10.89 -14.14
C GLU A 37 -19.37 -9.84 -15.20
N CYS A 38 -18.23 -9.97 -15.85
CA CYS A 38 -17.87 -9.15 -17.00
C CYS A 38 -18.72 -9.51 -18.24
N SER A 39 -18.95 -8.54 -19.10
CA SER A 39 -19.52 -8.78 -20.42
C SER A 39 -18.56 -9.61 -21.27
N SER A 40 -19.10 -10.42 -22.21
CA SER A 40 -18.29 -11.21 -23.13
C SER A 40 -17.32 -10.32 -23.91
N GLY A 41 -16.03 -10.69 -23.90
CA GLY A 41 -14.96 -9.98 -24.61
C GLY A 41 -14.59 -8.60 -24.07
N CYS A 42 -15.16 -8.15 -22.93
CA CYS A 42 -14.83 -6.86 -22.33
C CYS A 42 -13.39 -6.89 -21.75
N ASN A 43 -12.61 -5.85 -22.04
CA ASN A 43 -11.28 -5.61 -21.48
C ASN A 43 -11.01 -4.13 -21.17
N ASP A 44 -12.05 -3.29 -21.08
CA ASP A 44 -11.95 -1.84 -20.99
C ASP A 44 -11.09 -1.39 -19.79
N CYS A 45 -11.29 -2.03 -18.64
CA CYS A 45 -10.52 -1.73 -17.42
C CYS A 45 -9.02 -2.02 -17.57
N ALA A 46 -8.64 -3.08 -18.29
CA ALA A 46 -7.25 -3.40 -18.54
C ALA A 46 -6.64 -2.45 -19.58
N ALA A 47 -7.40 -2.11 -20.64
CA ALA A 47 -6.96 -1.20 -21.70
C ALA A 47 -6.70 0.23 -21.19
N VAL A 48 -7.46 0.70 -20.20
CA VAL A 48 -7.32 2.04 -19.62
C VAL A 48 -6.28 2.12 -18.50
N CYS A 49 -5.78 0.98 -18.03
CA CYS A 49 -4.87 0.95 -16.87
C CYS A 49 -3.45 1.44 -17.24
N PRO A 50 -2.96 2.57 -16.68
CA PRO A 50 -1.68 3.15 -17.08
C PRO A 50 -0.45 2.40 -16.57
N THR A 51 -0.63 1.43 -15.67
CA THR A 51 0.46 0.66 -15.04
C THR A 51 0.34 -0.84 -15.26
N ASP A 52 -0.55 -1.27 -16.15
CA ASP A 52 -0.84 -2.69 -16.41
C ASP A 52 -1.13 -3.49 -15.13
N ALA A 53 -1.76 -2.83 -14.14
CA ALA A 53 -2.12 -3.46 -12.87
C ALA A 53 -3.28 -4.45 -12.99
N ILE A 54 -3.97 -4.47 -14.13
CA ILE A 54 -5.13 -5.31 -14.39
C ILE A 54 -4.78 -6.35 -15.44
N THR A 55 -5.03 -7.61 -15.11
CA THR A 55 -4.78 -8.74 -16.01
C THR A 55 -6.09 -9.48 -16.25
N MET A 56 -6.40 -9.72 -17.52
CA MET A 56 -7.51 -10.60 -17.88
C MET A 56 -7.07 -12.05 -17.76
N ILE A 57 -7.84 -12.86 -17.01
CA ILE A 57 -7.55 -14.25 -16.72
C ILE A 57 -8.61 -15.12 -17.37
N GLY A 58 -8.19 -16.26 -17.96
CA GLY A 58 -9.12 -17.19 -18.59
C GLY A 58 -9.39 -16.86 -20.05
N GLY A 59 -9.66 -17.90 -20.84
CA GLY A 59 -10.06 -17.82 -22.25
C GLY A 59 -11.46 -18.41 -22.35
N GLY A 60 -12.47 -17.60 -22.38
CA GLY A 60 -13.87 -18.02 -22.51
C GLY A 60 -14.80 -16.83 -22.71
N ASP A 61 -16.10 -17.10 -22.85
CA ASP A 61 -17.12 -16.07 -23.04
C ASP A 61 -17.24 -15.11 -21.85
N LYS A 62 -16.72 -15.48 -20.66
CA LYS A 62 -16.73 -14.67 -19.45
C LYS A 62 -15.30 -14.44 -18.97
N PRO A 63 -14.71 -13.29 -19.29
CA PRO A 63 -13.37 -12.96 -18.81
C PRO A 63 -13.38 -12.71 -17.28
N GLU A 64 -12.39 -13.25 -16.59
CA GLU A 64 -12.14 -12.94 -15.20
C GLU A 64 -11.03 -11.88 -15.07
N ILE A 65 -11.12 -11.06 -14.02
CA ILE A 65 -10.22 -9.95 -13.77
C ILE A 65 -9.34 -10.27 -12.56
N ALA A 66 -8.05 -9.99 -12.70
CA ALA A 66 -7.14 -9.88 -11.57
C ALA A 66 -6.59 -8.46 -11.49
N ILE A 67 -6.55 -7.88 -10.29
CA ILE A 67 -6.02 -6.54 -10.04
C ILE A 67 -4.88 -6.65 -9.04
N ASP A 68 -3.70 -6.19 -9.44
CA ASP A 68 -2.53 -6.10 -8.58
C ASP A 68 -2.47 -4.71 -7.92
N LEU A 69 -2.87 -4.62 -6.65
CA LEU A 69 -2.79 -3.38 -5.87
C LEU A 69 -1.36 -2.88 -5.70
N GLY A 70 -0.37 -3.77 -5.73
CA GLY A 70 1.03 -3.39 -5.67
C GLY A 70 1.55 -2.70 -6.93
N ALA A 71 0.85 -2.82 -8.06
CA ALA A 71 1.11 -2.08 -9.29
C ALA A 71 0.12 -0.92 -9.50
N CYS A 72 -0.96 -0.85 -8.72
CA CYS A 72 -2.03 0.12 -8.85
C CYS A 72 -1.62 1.50 -8.31
N ILE A 73 -1.74 2.54 -9.12
CA ILE A 73 -1.51 3.94 -8.73
C ILE A 73 -2.76 4.65 -8.19
N GLN A 74 -3.85 3.93 -8.00
CA GLN A 74 -5.12 4.45 -7.46
C GLN A 74 -5.71 5.61 -8.30
N CYS A 75 -5.59 5.54 -9.63
CA CYS A 75 -6.09 6.59 -10.52
C CYS A 75 -7.61 6.58 -10.71
N GLY A 76 -8.27 5.45 -10.44
CA GLY A 76 -9.72 5.34 -10.50
C GLY A 76 -10.32 5.04 -11.88
N LEU A 77 -9.52 5.03 -12.94
CA LEU A 77 -10.03 4.85 -14.31
C LEU A 77 -10.76 3.52 -14.50
N CYS A 78 -10.28 2.44 -13.88
CA CYS A 78 -10.84 1.10 -14.07
C CYS A 78 -12.29 0.96 -13.56
N PHE A 79 -12.64 1.59 -12.45
CA PHE A 79 -14.02 1.53 -11.96
C PHE A 79 -14.91 2.61 -12.60
N ALA A 80 -14.34 3.70 -13.11
CA ALA A 80 -15.08 4.69 -13.89
C ALA A 80 -15.52 4.14 -15.26
N GLU A 81 -14.67 3.32 -15.90
CA GLU A 81 -14.91 2.74 -17.22
C GLU A 81 -15.62 1.37 -17.17
N CYS A 82 -15.85 0.80 -15.98
CA CYS A 82 -16.43 -0.55 -15.86
C CYS A 82 -17.95 -0.53 -16.14
N PRO A 83 -18.44 -1.09 -17.26
CA PRO A 83 -19.86 -1.01 -17.61
C PRO A 83 -20.74 -1.95 -16.77
N THR A 84 -20.15 -3.01 -16.19
CA THR A 84 -20.88 -4.05 -15.47
C THR A 84 -20.88 -3.88 -13.95
N GLY A 85 -20.03 -2.97 -13.45
CA GLY A 85 -19.80 -2.80 -12.03
C GLY A 85 -19.05 -3.98 -11.36
N THR A 86 -18.32 -4.77 -12.16
CA THR A 86 -17.42 -5.82 -11.66
C THR A 86 -16.29 -5.23 -10.84
N ILE A 87 -15.82 -4.04 -11.22
CA ILE A 87 -14.86 -3.24 -10.44
C ILE A 87 -15.60 -2.05 -9.86
N VAL A 88 -15.45 -1.85 -8.55
CA VAL A 88 -16.03 -0.73 -7.81
C VAL A 88 -14.97 -0.02 -6.99
N GLU A 89 -15.27 1.19 -6.55
CA GLU A 89 -14.45 1.91 -5.61
C GLU A 89 -14.64 1.36 -4.17
N ASN A 90 -13.53 1.09 -3.48
CA ASN A 90 -13.52 0.76 -2.07
C ASN A 90 -12.78 1.84 -1.28
N LYS A 91 -13.50 2.59 -0.47
CA LYS A 91 -12.96 3.68 0.35
C LYS A 91 -12.41 3.12 1.67
N THR A 92 -11.18 2.61 1.63
CA THR A 92 -10.48 2.10 2.80
C THR A 92 -9.03 2.56 2.85
N PHE A 93 -8.54 2.87 4.05
CA PHE A 93 -7.13 3.12 4.31
C PHE A 93 -6.37 1.84 4.72
N ARG A 94 -7.08 0.75 5.00
CA ARG A 94 -6.49 -0.52 5.42
C ARG A 94 -6.07 -1.32 4.20
N VAL A 95 -4.87 -1.06 3.69
CA VAL A 95 -4.37 -1.62 2.43
C VAL A 95 -3.00 -2.32 2.56
N ALA A 96 -2.37 -2.22 3.73
CA ALA A 96 -1.05 -2.80 3.93
C ALA A 96 -1.12 -4.32 4.11
N ALA A 97 -0.27 -5.04 3.40
CA ALA A 97 -0.20 -6.50 3.41
C ALA A 97 1.21 -6.99 3.81
N THR A 98 1.30 -8.23 4.29
CA THR A 98 2.57 -8.89 4.65
C THR A 98 3.08 -9.83 3.58
N SER A 99 2.27 -10.09 2.57
CA SER A 99 2.67 -10.86 1.40
C SER A 99 2.31 -10.14 0.10
N ARG A 100 3.04 -10.43 -0.96
CA ARG A 100 2.78 -9.86 -2.28
C ARG A 100 1.49 -10.40 -2.88
N GLU A 101 1.17 -11.66 -2.55
CA GLU A 101 -0.02 -12.38 -2.96
C GLU A 101 -1.30 -11.75 -2.40
N ASP A 102 -1.26 -11.17 -1.19
CA ASP A 102 -2.41 -10.53 -0.58
C ASP A 102 -2.75 -9.17 -1.22
N LEU A 103 -1.86 -8.61 -2.03
CA LEU A 103 -2.15 -7.43 -2.85
C LEU A 103 -2.84 -7.75 -4.17
N VAL A 104 -3.04 -9.02 -4.51
CA VAL A 104 -3.74 -9.42 -5.73
C VAL A 104 -5.20 -9.70 -5.44
N LEU A 105 -6.08 -8.89 -6.04
CA LEU A 105 -7.52 -9.11 -6.03
C LEU A 105 -7.88 -10.04 -7.19
N VAL A 106 -8.52 -11.15 -6.89
CA VAL A 106 -9.01 -12.14 -7.87
C VAL A 106 -10.13 -12.94 -7.24
N ASN A 107 -11.09 -13.38 -8.02
CA ASN A 107 -12.22 -14.17 -7.51
C ASN A 107 -11.78 -15.55 -7.03
N ASP A 108 -10.90 -16.22 -7.78
CA ASP A 108 -10.31 -17.49 -7.39
C ASP A 108 -8.86 -17.30 -6.90
N ARG A 109 -8.65 -17.38 -5.60
CA ARG A 109 -7.33 -17.21 -4.97
C ARG A 109 -6.29 -18.24 -5.43
N ALA A 110 -6.71 -19.41 -5.92
CA ALA A 110 -5.79 -20.40 -6.45
C ALA A 110 -5.03 -19.89 -7.71
N ARG A 111 -5.56 -18.89 -8.39
CA ARG A 111 -4.97 -18.28 -9.59
C ARG A 111 -3.97 -17.17 -9.34
N VAL A 112 -3.78 -16.74 -8.07
CA VAL A 112 -2.85 -15.67 -7.71
C VAL A 112 -1.42 -15.92 -8.24
N PRO A 113 -0.82 -17.13 -8.12
CA PRO A 113 0.51 -17.39 -8.65
C PRO A 113 0.60 -17.19 -10.18
N GLU A 114 -0.45 -17.58 -10.93
CA GLU A 114 -0.52 -17.38 -12.39
C GLU A 114 -0.53 -15.88 -12.74
N VAL A 115 -1.31 -15.09 -12.01
CA VAL A 115 -1.39 -13.64 -12.19
C VAL A 115 -0.04 -12.97 -11.94
N LEU A 116 0.60 -13.30 -10.84
CA LEU A 116 1.91 -12.75 -10.50
C LEU A 116 2.99 -13.16 -11.52
N ALA A 117 2.92 -14.37 -12.03
CA ALA A 117 3.85 -14.84 -13.06
C ALA A 117 3.66 -14.10 -14.40
N LYS A 118 2.40 -13.85 -14.82
CA LYS A 118 2.08 -13.10 -16.05
C LYS A 118 2.43 -11.63 -15.97
N SER A 119 2.26 -11.04 -14.79
CA SER A 119 2.52 -9.62 -14.58
C SER A 119 4.01 -9.25 -14.64
N ASN A 120 4.93 -10.23 -14.75
CA ASN A 120 6.38 -10.03 -14.61
C ASN A 120 6.77 -9.21 -13.36
N LEU A 121 5.91 -9.21 -12.34
CA LEU A 121 5.99 -8.37 -11.15
C LEU A 121 6.71 -9.05 -10.00
N VAL A 122 6.91 -10.37 -10.07
CA VAL A 122 7.68 -11.10 -9.07
C VAL A 122 9.14 -11.12 -9.50
N PRO A 123 10.05 -10.50 -8.75
CA PRO A 123 11.47 -10.68 -8.99
C PRO A 123 11.82 -12.17 -8.85
N LYS A 124 12.61 -12.70 -9.78
CA LYS A 124 13.08 -14.11 -9.78
C LYS A 124 13.92 -14.52 -8.54
N LYS A 125 14.08 -13.64 -7.57
CA LYS A 125 14.85 -13.80 -6.34
C LYS A 125 14.09 -13.31 -5.12
N THR A 126 12.86 -13.76 -4.91
CA THR A 126 12.27 -13.61 -3.58
C THR A 126 12.93 -14.63 -2.65
N PRO A 127 13.70 -14.21 -1.63
CA PRO A 127 13.87 -15.06 -0.46
C PRO A 127 12.47 -15.42 0.02
N GLY A 128 12.25 -16.66 0.48
CA GLY A 128 10.94 -17.09 0.97
C GLY A 128 10.29 -16.07 1.92
N PRO A 129 8.99 -16.17 2.22
CA PRO A 129 8.27 -15.15 2.96
C PRO A 129 9.07 -14.75 4.18
N PRO A 130 9.48 -13.47 4.28
CA PRO A 130 10.24 -13.03 5.43
C PRO A 130 9.32 -13.18 6.64
N ASN A 131 9.70 -14.04 7.57
CA ASN A 131 9.06 -14.03 8.88
C ASN A 131 9.17 -12.60 9.41
N ILE A 132 8.03 -11.96 9.64
CA ILE A 132 8.03 -10.76 10.50
C ILE A 132 8.64 -11.25 11.80
N PRO A 133 9.79 -10.67 12.24
CA PRO A 133 10.39 -11.03 13.51
C PRO A 133 9.31 -10.94 14.58
N ASP A 134 9.32 -11.81 15.59
CA ASP A 134 8.27 -11.87 16.59
C ASP A 134 7.80 -10.45 16.94
N SER A 135 6.58 -10.12 16.51
CA SER A 135 6.01 -8.76 16.56
C SER A 135 5.96 -8.17 17.98
N LYS A 136 6.16 -9.02 19.01
CA LYS A 136 6.24 -8.59 20.41
C LYS A 136 7.42 -7.66 20.68
N ILE A 137 8.55 -7.80 19.95
CA ILE A 137 9.74 -6.97 20.16
C ILE A 137 9.47 -5.52 19.73
N PHE A 138 8.73 -5.31 18.64
CA PHE A 138 8.46 -3.99 18.09
C PHE A 138 7.09 -3.43 18.48
N LYS A 139 6.37 -4.10 19.40
CA LYS A 139 4.99 -3.76 19.72
C LYS A 139 4.83 -2.32 20.25
N ASP A 140 5.74 -1.85 21.08
CA ASP A 140 5.59 -0.56 21.76
C ASP A 140 6.38 0.57 21.09
N SER A 141 7.49 0.23 20.42
CA SER A 141 8.36 1.21 19.76
C SER A 141 8.97 0.62 18.49
N LEU A 142 8.99 1.40 17.42
CA LEU A 142 9.60 1.06 16.13
C LEU A 142 10.36 2.28 15.61
N HIS A 143 11.69 2.16 15.53
CA HIS A 143 12.54 3.18 14.93
C HIS A 143 12.75 2.89 13.47
N ALA A 144 12.36 3.81 12.60
CA ALA A 144 12.43 3.62 11.16
C ALA A 144 13.46 4.54 10.48
N ARG A 145 14.27 3.97 9.60
CA ARG A 145 15.09 4.72 8.66
C ARG A 145 14.40 4.79 7.30
N VAL A 146 14.12 5.98 6.82
CA VAL A 146 13.56 6.19 5.47
C VAL A 146 14.70 6.28 4.47
N VAL A 147 14.61 5.50 3.39
CA VAL A 147 15.53 5.55 2.23
C VAL A 147 14.72 5.86 0.98
N SER A 148 14.86 7.10 0.51
CA SER A 148 14.27 7.55 -0.76
C SER A 148 15.13 7.06 -1.92
N THR A 149 14.50 6.40 -2.90
CA THR A 149 15.21 5.78 -4.02
C THR A 149 14.87 6.39 -5.38
N GLY A 150 14.26 7.57 -5.40
CA GLY A 150 14.05 8.33 -6.64
C GLY A 150 12.77 9.16 -6.73
N CYS A 151 11.72 8.84 -5.98
CA CYS A 151 10.48 9.63 -5.95
C CYS A 151 10.16 10.03 -4.51
N SER A 152 10.04 11.34 -4.25
CA SER A 152 9.81 11.89 -2.91
C SER A 152 8.34 12.01 -2.50
N SER A 153 7.38 11.64 -3.34
CA SER A 153 5.96 11.76 -3.00
C SER A 153 5.58 10.95 -1.75
N CYS A 154 6.07 9.71 -1.66
CA CYS A 154 5.85 8.89 -0.47
C CYS A 154 6.56 9.45 0.77
N ASP A 155 7.73 10.09 0.60
CA ASP A 155 8.47 10.72 1.70
C ASP A 155 7.67 11.91 2.27
N ALA A 156 6.99 12.68 1.41
CA ALA A 156 6.12 13.77 1.82
C ALA A 156 4.94 13.25 2.66
N GLU A 157 4.33 12.12 2.26
CA GLU A 157 3.23 11.49 3.02
C GLU A 157 3.70 10.87 4.35
N ILE A 158 4.93 10.32 4.39
CA ILE A 158 5.56 9.89 5.64
C ILE A 158 5.76 11.10 6.55
N GLY A 159 6.26 12.22 6.02
CA GLY A 159 6.36 13.48 6.77
C GLY A 159 5.01 14.00 7.25
N ALA A 160 3.98 13.94 6.40
CA ALA A 160 2.62 14.33 6.76
C ALA A 160 2.03 13.45 7.88
N SER A 161 2.41 12.18 7.97
CA SER A 161 1.95 11.28 9.04
C SER A 161 2.40 11.72 10.45
N SER A 162 3.43 12.55 10.55
CA SER A 162 3.94 13.11 11.81
C SER A 162 3.26 14.44 12.21
N ASN A 163 2.32 14.96 11.43
CA ASN A 163 1.59 16.18 11.79
C ASN A 163 0.61 15.93 12.95
N PRO A 164 0.11 17.00 13.63
CA PRO A 164 -0.78 16.85 14.80
C PRO A 164 -2.10 16.10 14.52
N VAL A 165 -2.55 15.99 13.26
CA VAL A 165 -3.79 15.29 12.90
C VAL A 165 -3.58 13.78 12.93
N PHE A 166 -2.51 13.30 12.31
CA PHE A 166 -2.20 11.88 12.21
C PHE A 166 -1.40 11.39 13.42
N ASP A 167 -0.40 12.17 13.85
CA ASP A 167 0.41 11.95 15.05
C ASP A 167 0.91 10.49 15.14
N VAL A 168 1.66 10.06 14.14
CA VAL A 168 2.15 8.68 14.03
C VAL A 168 3.04 8.28 15.20
N GLU A 169 3.71 9.26 15.85
CA GLU A 169 4.60 9.02 16.99
C GLU A 169 3.85 8.48 18.22
N ARG A 170 2.56 8.84 18.39
CA ARG A 170 1.73 8.28 19.48
C ARG A 170 1.55 6.77 19.40
N PHE A 171 1.76 6.17 18.21
CA PHE A 171 1.70 4.73 18.01
C PHE A 171 3.04 4.05 18.27
N GLY A 172 4.09 4.82 18.52
CA GLY A 172 5.44 4.35 18.82
C GLY A 172 6.37 4.32 17.59
N LEU A 173 5.99 4.94 16.45
CA LEU A 173 6.91 5.09 15.32
C LEU A 173 7.78 6.33 15.51
N HIS A 174 9.09 6.17 15.36
CA HIS A 174 10.06 7.26 15.35
C HIS A 174 10.95 7.18 14.12
N ILE A 175 11.10 8.30 13.40
CA ILE A 175 12.00 8.38 12.25
C ILE A 175 13.40 8.74 12.73
N VAL A 176 14.38 7.90 12.38
CA VAL A 176 15.77 8.08 12.82
C VAL A 176 16.71 8.32 11.64
N ALA A 177 17.76 9.12 11.87
CA ALA A 177 18.71 9.51 10.85
C ALA A 177 19.72 8.42 10.50
N SER A 178 20.03 7.52 11.44
CA SER A 178 21.07 6.49 11.25
C SER A 178 20.46 5.10 11.17
N PRO A 179 20.86 4.26 10.19
CA PRO A 179 20.39 2.88 10.11
C PRO A 179 20.82 2.04 11.32
N ARG A 180 21.87 2.39 12.03
CA ARG A 180 22.32 1.67 13.24
C ARG A 180 21.36 1.82 14.43
N HIS A 181 20.49 2.83 14.39
CA HIS A 181 19.45 3.07 15.41
C HIS A 181 18.05 2.68 14.90
N ALA A 182 17.97 2.05 13.74
CA ALA A 182 16.70 1.69 13.11
C ALA A 182 16.40 0.20 13.27
N ASP A 183 15.15 -0.09 13.61
CA ASP A 183 14.53 -1.42 13.64
C ASP A 183 13.86 -1.73 12.32
N ALA A 184 13.40 -0.68 11.60
CA ALA A 184 12.72 -0.81 10.32
C ALA A 184 13.39 0.03 9.23
N LEU A 185 13.43 -0.52 8.01
CA LEU A 185 13.86 0.15 6.81
C LEU A 185 12.63 0.48 5.94
N PHE A 186 12.32 1.76 5.80
CA PHE A 186 11.25 2.26 4.94
C PHE A 186 11.82 2.61 3.58
N ILE A 187 11.38 1.90 2.54
CA ILE A 187 11.86 2.08 1.17
C ILE A 187 10.77 2.78 0.38
N THR A 188 11.11 3.91 -0.24
CA THR A 188 10.22 4.71 -1.09
C THR A 188 10.83 4.87 -2.48
N GLY A 189 9.96 5.14 -3.49
CA GLY A 189 10.39 5.34 -4.87
C GLY A 189 10.73 4.05 -5.63
N PRO A 190 11.19 4.16 -6.90
CA PRO A 190 11.26 3.03 -7.84
C PRO A 190 12.47 2.09 -7.65
N VAL A 191 13.26 2.26 -6.61
CA VAL A 191 14.53 1.56 -6.38
C VAL A 191 15.40 1.61 -7.63
N SER A 192 16.02 2.79 -7.87
CA SER A 192 16.91 2.93 -9.01
C SER A 192 18.15 2.03 -8.87
N LYS A 193 18.70 1.57 -10.00
CA LYS A 193 19.90 0.72 -10.00
C LYS A 193 21.09 1.37 -9.26
N ALA A 194 21.21 2.70 -9.31
CA ALA A 194 22.22 3.43 -8.56
C ALA A 194 22.01 3.37 -7.04
N MET A 195 20.76 3.21 -6.58
CA MET A 195 20.42 3.14 -5.16
C MET A 195 20.43 1.71 -4.59
N GLN A 196 20.61 0.67 -5.41
CA GLN A 196 20.68 -0.71 -4.91
C GLN A 196 21.79 -0.92 -3.88
N SER A 197 23.04 -0.58 -4.24
CA SER A 197 24.18 -0.74 -3.33
C SER A 197 24.07 0.13 -2.06
N PRO A 198 23.69 1.43 -2.11
CA PRO A 198 23.38 2.20 -0.91
C PRO A 198 22.30 1.57 -0.03
N LEU A 199 21.23 1.02 -0.63
CA LEU A 199 20.13 0.39 0.07
C LEU A 199 20.59 -0.89 0.80
N GLU A 200 21.37 -1.75 0.13
CA GLU A 200 21.98 -2.95 0.72
C GLU A 200 22.91 -2.62 1.89
N ARG A 201 23.73 -1.57 1.76
CA ARG A 201 24.61 -1.10 2.85
C ARG A 201 23.81 -0.58 4.04
N CYS A 202 22.72 0.17 3.76
CA CYS A 202 21.83 0.66 4.79
C CYS A 202 21.19 -0.50 5.56
N TYR A 203 20.68 -1.51 4.84
CA TYR A 203 20.11 -2.74 5.42
C TYR A 203 21.16 -3.53 6.22
N GLY A 204 22.39 -3.69 5.70
CA GLY A 204 23.48 -4.38 6.39
C GLY A 204 23.97 -3.66 7.66
N ALA A 205 23.75 -2.34 7.77
CA ALA A 205 24.14 -1.56 8.95
C ALA A 205 23.12 -1.63 10.10
N MET A 206 21.91 -2.13 9.84
CA MET A 206 20.87 -2.32 10.87
C MET A 206 21.13 -3.57 11.70
N ALA A 207 20.77 -3.51 12.97
CA ALA A 207 20.81 -4.67 13.87
C ALA A 207 19.67 -5.68 13.56
N GLU A 208 19.87 -6.94 13.95
CA GLU A 208 18.79 -7.94 13.96
C GLU A 208 18.09 -7.96 15.34
N PRO A 209 16.76 -8.21 15.38
CA PRO A 209 15.84 -8.40 14.25
C PRO A 209 15.46 -7.08 13.60
N LYS A 210 15.21 -7.09 12.28
CA LYS A 210 14.86 -5.89 11.51
C LYS A 210 13.70 -6.15 10.54
N ILE A 211 12.98 -5.10 10.19
CA ILE A 211 11.81 -5.13 9.30
C ILE A 211 12.08 -4.27 8.07
N VAL A 212 11.66 -4.73 6.89
CA VAL A 212 11.70 -3.95 5.66
C VAL A 212 10.28 -3.66 5.20
N VAL A 213 9.97 -2.39 4.97
CA VAL A 213 8.65 -1.91 4.54
C VAL A 213 8.79 -1.20 3.19
N ALA A 214 8.12 -1.72 2.17
CA ALA A 214 8.02 -1.08 0.86
C ALA A 214 6.80 -0.14 0.85
N ILE A 215 7.03 1.16 0.70
CA ILE A 215 6.00 2.20 0.76
C ILE A 215 5.80 2.80 -0.62
N GLY A 216 4.59 2.62 -1.13
CA GLY A 216 4.17 3.10 -2.44
C GLY A 216 4.39 2.10 -3.56
N THR A 217 3.57 2.21 -4.58
CA THR A 217 3.54 1.32 -5.75
C THR A 217 4.90 1.21 -6.44
N CYS A 218 5.67 2.31 -6.51
CA CYS A 218 7.01 2.29 -7.11
C CYS A 218 7.99 1.43 -6.31
N ALA A 219 7.93 1.45 -4.99
CA ALA A 219 8.77 0.59 -4.13
C ALA A 219 8.34 -0.88 -4.18
N ILE A 220 7.07 -1.16 -4.48
CA ILE A 220 6.54 -2.52 -4.53
C ILE A 220 6.81 -3.20 -5.86
N SER A 221 6.58 -2.50 -6.99
CA SER A 221 6.57 -3.09 -8.34
C SER A 221 7.30 -2.28 -9.41
N GLY A 222 7.88 -1.14 -9.03
CA GLY A 222 8.38 -0.14 -9.98
C GLY A 222 7.32 0.88 -10.41
N GLY A 223 6.04 0.59 -10.24
CA GLY A 223 4.93 1.48 -10.59
C GLY A 223 5.02 2.02 -12.02
N VAL A 224 4.89 3.34 -12.19
CA VAL A 224 5.03 4.01 -13.49
C VAL A 224 6.44 3.99 -14.05
N HIS A 225 7.45 3.60 -13.26
CA HIS A 225 8.86 3.47 -13.67
C HIS A 225 9.24 2.02 -14.02
N LYS A 226 8.28 1.10 -14.00
CA LYS A 226 8.48 -0.31 -14.30
C LYS A 226 9.06 -0.49 -15.71
N GLY A 227 10.03 -1.39 -15.85
CA GLY A 227 10.70 -1.65 -17.11
C GLY A 227 11.68 -0.56 -17.58
N GLY A 228 11.79 0.55 -16.85
CA GLY A 228 12.78 1.58 -17.14
C GLY A 228 14.22 1.07 -16.98
N TYR A 229 15.14 1.51 -17.83
CA TYR A 229 16.54 1.04 -17.84
C TYR A 229 17.26 1.25 -16.49
N ALA A 230 16.85 2.27 -15.74
CA ALA A 230 17.44 2.63 -14.46
C ALA A 230 16.68 2.07 -13.24
N SER A 231 15.51 1.42 -13.44
CA SER A 231 14.68 0.86 -12.37
C SER A 231 15.07 -0.58 -12.04
N ALA A 232 15.02 -0.94 -10.75
CA ALA A 232 15.10 -2.33 -10.27
C ALA A 232 13.73 -3.01 -10.25
N ASN A 233 12.66 -2.28 -10.54
CA ASN A 233 11.27 -2.77 -10.52
C ASN A 233 10.78 -3.23 -9.15
N GLY A 234 11.20 -2.57 -8.10
CA GLY A 234 10.74 -2.79 -6.74
C GLY A 234 11.82 -3.20 -5.75
N ALA A 235 11.50 -3.11 -4.47
CA ALA A 235 12.39 -3.40 -3.36
C ALA A 235 12.69 -4.90 -3.23
N ASP A 236 11.73 -5.77 -3.57
CA ASP A 236 11.89 -7.23 -3.53
C ASP A 236 13.03 -7.75 -4.42
N ALA A 237 13.40 -6.99 -5.46
CA ALA A 237 14.53 -7.33 -6.31
C ALA A 237 15.88 -7.21 -5.59
N VAL A 238 15.92 -6.47 -4.47
CA VAL A 238 17.16 -6.10 -3.76
C VAL A 238 17.18 -6.64 -2.34
N LEU A 239 16.07 -6.51 -1.60
CA LEU A 239 15.96 -6.88 -0.18
C LEU A 239 14.71 -7.71 0.11
N PRO A 240 14.72 -8.52 1.18
CA PRO A 240 13.51 -9.19 1.65
C PRO A 240 12.54 -8.17 2.26
N VAL A 241 11.34 -8.02 1.68
CA VAL A 241 10.30 -7.10 2.14
C VAL A 241 9.33 -7.82 3.06
N ASN A 242 9.04 -7.24 4.23
CA ASN A 242 8.14 -7.81 5.24
C ASN A 242 6.72 -7.23 5.13
N VAL A 243 6.60 -5.94 4.77
CA VAL A 243 5.32 -5.23 4.69
C VAL A 243 5.27 -4.38 3.44
N TYR A 244 4.13 -4.41 2.77
CA TYR A 244 3.85 -3.67 1.54
C TYR A 244 2.72 -2.69 1.78
N ILE A 245 2.93 -1.42 1.45
CA ILE A 245 1.94 -0.35 1.58
C ILE A 245 1.67 0.24 0.19
N PRO A 246 0.64 -0.23 -0.54
CA PRO A 246 0.35 0.25 -1.89
C PRO A 246 -0.24 1.66 -1.89
N GLY A 247 -0.01 2.38 -3.00
CA GLY A 247 -0.50 3.74 -3.25
C GLY A 247 0.51 4.58 -4.01
N CYS A 248 0.05 5.66 -4.66
CA CYS A 248 0.94 6.54 -5.42
C CYS A 248 0.52 8.03 -5.25
N PRO A 249 0.93 8.66 -4.13
CA PRO A 249 1.45 8.08 -2.88
C PRO A 249 0.35 7.42 -2.03
N PRO A 250 0.68 6.53 -1.08
CA PRO A 250 -0.27 6.04 -0.10
C PRO A 250 -0.63 7.16 0.88
N HIS A 251 -1.90 7.25 1.25
CA HIS A 251 -2.37 8.22 2.23
C HIS A 251 -1.72 7.99 3.61
N PRO A 252 -1.48 9.02 4.45
CA PRO A 252 -0.89 8.86 5.79
C PRO A 252 -1.55 7.79 6.65
N TRP A 253 -2.89 7.66 6.61
CA TRP A 253 -3.59 6.57 7.32
C TRP A 253 -3.24 5.17 6.80
N SER A 254 -2.95 5.02 5.50
CA SER A 254 -2.47 3.75 4.95
C SER A 254 -1.05 3.44 5.40
N ILE A 255 -0.20 4.46 5.54
CA ILE A 255 1.15 4.33 6.10
C ILE A 255 1.05 3.91 7.57
N ILE A 256 0.22 4.58 8.36
CA ILE A 256 -0.02 4.24 9.77
C ILE A 256 -0.54 2.80 9.90
N HIS A 257 -1.49 2.38 9.04
CA HIS A 257 -1.96 1.00 9.01
C HIS A 257 -0.79 0.02 8.79
N GLY A 258 0.07 0.28 7.80
CA GLY A 258 1.25 -0.57 7.53
C GLY A 258 2.25 -0.62 8.68
N VAL A 259 2.47 0.50 9.36
CA VAL A 259 3.29 0.56 10.58
C VAL A 259 2.68 -0.30 11.68
N LEU A 260 1.38 -0.19 11.92
CA LEU A 260 0.69 -0.97 12.95
C LEU A 260 0.66 -2.47 12.62
N VAL A 261 0.60 -2.84 11.33
CA VAL A 261 0.77 -4.22 10.87
C VAL A 261 2.21 -4.69 11.15
N ALA A 262 3.22 -3.89 10.82
CA ALA A 262 4.63 -4.21 11.10
C ALA A 262 4.90 -4.41 12.61
N MET A 263 4.23 -3.63 13.46
CA MET A 263 4.29 -3.73 14.92
C MET A 263 3.41 -4.86 15.50
N GLY A 264 2.63 -5.56 14.68
CA GLY A 264 1.69 -6.60 15.13
C GLY A 264 0.50 -6.08 15.94
N LYS A 265 0.16 -4.78 15.79
CA LYS A 265 -0.98 -4.13 16.46
C LYS A 265 -2.27 -4.19 15.65
N MET A 266 -2.18 -4.40 14.34
CA MET A 266 -3.32 -4.52 13.44
C MET A 266 -3.14 -5.68 12.47
N GLU A 267 -4.27 -6.25 12.05
CA GLU A 267 -4.29 -7.29 11.04
C GLU A 267 -3.89 -6.72 9.66
N PRO A 268 -3.11 -7.48 8.87
CA PRO A 268 -2.80 -7.10 7.51
C PRO A 268 -4.06 -7.12 6.63
N PHE A 269 -3.99 -6.39 5.53
CA PHE A 269 -5.01 -6.43 4.50
C PHE A 269 -5.14 -7.84 3.93
N LYS A 270 -6.39 -8.29 3.82
CA LYS A 270 -6.75 -9.52 3.09
C LYS A 270 -7.79 -9.13 2.04
N PRO A 271 -7.59 -9.53 0.79
CA PRO A 271 -8.55 -9.22 -0.26
C PRO A 271 -9.86 -9.97 -0.02
N GLU A 272 -10.94 -9.21 -0.03
CA GLU A 272 -12.31 -9.74 0.07
C GLU A 272 -13.08 -9.31 -1.18
N ILE A 273 -13.89 -10.22 -1.72
CA ILE A 273 -14.83 -9.90 -2.79
C ILE A 273 -16.00 -9.15 -2.15
N GLN A 274 -16.24 -7.94 -2.62
CA GLN A 274 -17.40 -7.18 -2.16
C GLN A 274 -18.67 -7.74 -2.80
N LYS A 275 -19.69 -8.03 -2.00
CA LYS A 275 -21.03 -8.27 -2.53
C LYS A 275 -21.51 -6.99 -3.22
N LYS A 276 -22.11 -7.11 -4.41
CA LYS A 276 -22.69 -5.99 -5.13
C LYS A 276 -23.65 -5.26 -4.20
N VAL A 277 -23.28 -4.08 -3.76
CA VAL A 277 -24.15 -3.23 -2.96
C VAL A 277 -25.18 -2.67 -3.93
N ASP A 278 -26.46 -3.04 -3.76
CA ASP A 278 -27.52 -2.39 -4.50
C ASP A 278 -27.39 -0.87 -4.32
N SER A 279 -27.30 -0.15 -5.41
CA SER A 279 -27.06 1.31 -5.48
C SER A 279 -28.15 2.16 -4.77
N LYS A 280 -29.10 1.52 -4.10
CA LYS A 280 -30.18 2.14 -3.30
C LYS A 280 -29.91 2.19 -1.79
N ALA A 281 -28.78 1.69 -1.30
CA ALA A 281 -28.51 1.60 0.14
C ALA A 281 -27.51 2.65 0.67
N ILE A 282 -27.11 3.64 -0.12
CA ILE A 282 -26.30 4.77 0.36
C ILE A 282 -27.24 5.93 0.71
N GLU A 283 -28.18 5.71 1.58
CA GLU A 283 -28.71 6.77 2.43
C GLU A 283 -27.79 6.87 3.65
N VAL A 284 -26.85 7.78 3.57
CA VAL A 284 -26.06 8.23 4.71
C VAL A 284 -27.04 8.81 5.73
N LYS A 285 -27.29 8.08 6.81
CA LYS A 285 -27.89 8.67 7.99
C LYS A 285 -26.92 9.74 8.53
N SER A 286 -27.17 10.99 8.14
CA SER A 286 -26.65 12.17 8.82
C SER A 286 -27.23 12.18 10.23
N GLN A 287 -26.44 11.87 11.21
CA GLN A 287 -26.62 12.28 12.61
C GLN A 287 -25.30 12.82 13.18
#